data_2d2fbcf5a49acc83d9b74bbdf6fe78f7
#
_entry.id   2d2fbcf5a49acc83d9b74bbdf6fe78f7
#
_cell.length_a   1.000
_cell.length_b   1.000
_cell.length_c   1.000
_cell.angle_alpha   90.00
_cell.angle_beta   90.00
_cell.angle_gamma   90.00
#
_symmetry.space_group_name_H-M   'P 1'
#
loop_
_entity.id
_entity.type
_entity.pdbx_description
1 polymer ?
#
loop_
_entity_poly.entity_id
_entity_poly.type
_entity_poly.pdbx_seq_one_letter_code
_entity_poly.pdbx_strand_id
1 'polypeptide(L)'
;MLSDKGFLIQLREFHEALIKAIINIVERWWDDSVSDFPSRMPLEPRAEEILKISPSPTLNGWIDEQSKNNSMPAFADCLGNWRSDFLLTHNDILAPGPGFQVCEINSRAPYNAIIHTAYKHGIMKELLGSDSIIEPTGDFKTMVDGLFDHFNLDLPIHLVRGRDNIERREFALLAELKTGSRPRLVNVSDLQLKVDSSSSTGLALYCKRPGAGDEEAPDRVHQELDNLVEKHKVLTSDQARLLQEGIVPTILPGSPELKKTFFNERNQMDTLKNNFIFKAARASRGNGHLIGEDLSTEEWETTLLGMQDPNLHADKTSYVLQPYVRQPKFDILADKNKTVGESHVVGTYYTVNGRFVGLGPWRTGNGKICNVFGGGCILVNSITSI
;
A
#
# COMPACT_ATOMS: atom_id res chain seq x y z
N MET A 1 -5.39 14.13 -15.73
CA MET A 1 -4.56 13.17 -16.50
C MET A 1 -5.47 12.14 -17.11
N LEU A 2 -5.32 11.86 -18.39
CA LEU A 2 -6.12 10.87 -19.10
C LEU A 2 -5.37 9.52 -19.11
N SER A 3 -6.08 8.46 -18.80
CA SER A 3 -5.60 7.07 -18.94
C SER A 3 -6.40 6.38 -20.02
N ASP A 4 -5.81 5.44 -20.73
CA ASP A 4 -6.55 4.61 -21.68
C ASP A 4 -7.19 3.39 -21.00
N LYS A 5 -8.13 2.75 -21.67
CA LYS A 5 -8.82 1.55 -21.17
C LYS A 5 -7.87 0.37 -21.03
N GLY A 6 -6.88 0.25 -21.92
CA GLY A 6 -5.88 -0.82 -21.89
C GLY A 6 -5.06 -0.79 -20.62
N PHE A 7 -4.63 0.39 -20.19
CA PHE A 7 -3.93 0.58 -18.93
C PHE A 7 -4.76 0.11 -17.71
N LEU A 8 -6.06 0.45 -17.68
CA LEU A 8 -6.94 0.00 -16.59
C LEU A 8 -7.16 -1.51 -16.59
N ILE A 9 -7.25 -2.13 -17.76
CA ILE A 9 -7.37 -3.59 -17.88
C ILE A 9 -6.11 -4.25 -17.33
N GLN A 10 -4.93 -3.83 -17.77
CA GLN A 10 -3.66 -4.37 -17.27
C GLN A 10 -3.51 -4.21 -15.76
N LEU A 11 -3.88 -3.05 -15.23
CA LEU A 11 -3.79 -2.79 -13.78
C LEU A 11 -4.76 -3.67 -12.99
N ARG A 12 -5.94 -3.96 -13.56
CA ARG A 12 -6.90 -4.90 -12.95
C ARG A 12 -6.39 -6.33 -12.97
N GLU A 13 -5.86 -6.80 -14.10
CA GLU A 13 -5.28 -8.15 -14.22
C GLU A 13 -4.09 -8.33 -13.27
N PHE A 14 -3.23 -7.31 -13.18
CA PHE A 14 -2.15 -7.26 -12.21
C PHE A 14 -2.67 -7.38 -10.78
N HIS A 15 -3.69 -6.58 -10.43
CA HIS A 15 -4.29 -6.60 -9.10
C HIS A 15 -4.90 -7.97 -8.75
N GLU A 16 -5.61 -8.60 -9.67
CA GLU A 16 -6.19 -9.93 -9.47
C GLU A 16 -5.12 -11.00 -9.20
N ALA A 17 -3.99 -10.93 -9.89
CA ALA A 17 -2.86 -11.80 -9.63
C ALA A 17 -2.22 -11.50 -8.26
N LEU A 18 -2.03 -10.21 -7.93
CA LEU A 18 -1.47 -9.75 -6.66
C LEU A 18 -2.29 -10.23 -5.46
N ILE A 19 -3.61 -10.11 -5.51
CA ILE A 19 -4.50 -10.56 -4.44
C ILE A 19 -4.37 -12.06 -4.19
N LYS A 20 -4.39 -12.87 -5.25
CA LYS A 20 -4.21 -14.33 -5.13
C LYS A 20 -2.88 -14.68 -4.45
N ALA A 21 -1.81 -14.00 -4.85
CA ALA A 21 -0.50 -14.19 -4.27
C ALA A 21 -0.46 -13.83 -2.78
N ILE A 22 -0.98 -12.66 -2.40
CA ILE A 22 -1.00 -12.19 -1.01
C ILE A 22 -1.84 -13.13 -0.13
N ILE A 23 -3.04 -13.53 -0.56
CA ILE A 23 -3.87 -14.48 0.20
C ILE A 23 -3.09 -15.75 0.49
N ASN A 24 -2.49 -16.35 -0.53
CA ASN A 24 -1.74 -17.59 -0.36
C ASN A 24 -0.53 -17.44 0.57
N ILE A 25 0.22 -16.33 0.46
CA ILE A 25 1.36 -16.04 1.34
C ILE A 25 0.91 -15.87 2.79
N VAL A 26 -0.14 -15.09 3.03
CA VAL A 26 -0.64 -14.81 4.38
C VAL A 26 -1.19 -16.07 5.04
N GLU A 27 -1.95 -16.88 4.31
CA GLU A 27 -2.50 -18.14 4.83
C GLU A 27 -1.43 -19.16 5.20
N ARG A 28 -0.26 -19.11 4.56
CA ARG A 28 0.89 -19.99 4.85
C ARG A 28 1.94 -19.38 5.77
N TRP A 29 1.76 -18.17 6.23
CA TRP A 29 2.79 -17.38 6.89
C TRP A 29 3.51 -18.09 8.03
N TRP A 30 2.76 -18.84 8.85
CA TRP A 30 3.30 -19.52 10.02
C TRP A 30 3.62 -21.00 9.78
N ASP A 31 2.95 -21.61 8.80
CA ASP A 31 2.95 -23.07 8.62
C ASP A 31 3.93 -23.55 7.54
N ASP A 32 4.37 -22.67 6.64
CA ASP A 32 5.33 -23.03 5.60
C ASP A 32 6.77 -22.88 6.07
N SER A 33 7.29 -23.98 6.67
CA SER A 33 8.68 -24.04 7.16
C SER A 33 9.74 -23.95 6.05
N VAL A 34 9.36 -24.15 4.80
CA VAL A 34 10.31 -24.07 3.66
C VAL A 34 10.48 -22.61 3.24
N SER A 35 9.37 -21.88 3.15
CA SER A 35 9.40 -20.44 2.81
C SER A 35 9.91 -19.62 3.99
N ASP A 36 9.71 -20.07 5.22
CA ASP A 36 10.18 -19.45 6.48
C ASP A 36 9.98 -17.92 6.49
N PHE A 37 8.76 -17.49 6.17
CA PHE A 37 8.41 -16.08 6.08
C PHE A 37 8.77 -15.27 7.34
N PRO A 38 8.53 -15.76 8.57
CA PRO A 38 8.86 -15.02 9.77
C PRO A 38 10.36 -14.69 9.92
N SER A 39 11.25 -15.59 9.51
CA SER A 39 12.69 -15.36 9.57
C SER A 39 13.20 -14.47 8.45
N ARG A 40 12.64 -14.63 7.26
CA ARG A 40 13.03 -13.84 6.07
C ARG A 40 12.50 -12.40 6.13
N MET A 41 11.36 -12.20 6.77
CA MET A 41 10.64 -10.93 6.83
C MET A 41 10.11 -10.72 8.25
N PRO A 42 11.00 -10.49 9.21
CA PRO A 42 10.62 -10.40 10.62
C PRO A 42 9.65 -9.24 10.85
N LEU A 43 8.63 -9.51 11.65
CA LEU A 43 7.72 -8.50 12.16
C LEU A 43 8.28 -7.89 13.44
N GLU A 44 7.77 -6.73 13.84
CA GLU A 44 8.03 -6.27 15.20
C GLU A 44 7.57 -7.34 16.22
N PRO A 45 8.36 -7.63 17.25
CA PRO A 45 8.03 -8.71 18.20
C PRO A 45 6.61 -8.60 18.77
N ARG A 46 6.17 -7.39 19.10
CA ARG A 46 4.82 -7.16 19.60
C ARG A 46 3.72 -7.33 18.55
N ALA A 47 4.01 -6.98 17.29
CA ALA A 47 3.09 -7.21 16.19
C ALA A 47 2.98 -8.70 15.88
N GLU A 48 4.11 -9.40 15.89
CA GLU A 48 4.18 -10.84 15.71
C GLU A 48 3.43 -11.59 16.82
N GLU A 49 3.62 -11.19 18.08
CA GLU A 49 2.89 -11.74 19.23
C GLU A 49 1.37 -11.59 19.08
N ILE A 50 0.90 -10.43 18.64
CA ILE A 50 -0.53 -10.18 18.38
C ILE A 50 -1.04 -11.06 17.23
N LEU A 51 -0.27 -11.19 16.14
CA LEU A 51 -0.66 -11.96 14.98
C LEU A 51 -0.60 -13.47 15.21
N LYS A 52 0.33 -13.96 16.04
CA LYS A 52 0.40 -15.38 16.42
C LYS A 52 -0.73 -15.82 17.34
N ILE A 53 -1.59 -14.87 17.78
CA ILE A 53 -2.69 -15.19 18.69
C ILE A 53 -2.14 -16.04 19.85
N SER A 54 -1.11 -15.52 20.53
CA SER A 54 -0.54 -16.20 21.69
C SER A 54 -1.55 -16.16 22.84
N PRO A 55 -1.83 -17.25 23.50
CA PRO A 55 -2.82 -17.32 24.59
C PRO A 55 -2.32 -16.55 25.82
N SER A 56 -2.51 -15.23 25.82
CA SER A 56 -2.30 -14.39 27.00
C SER A 56 -3.64 -14.14 27.69
N PRO A 57 -3.76 -14.35 29.01
CA PRO A 57 -5.05 -14.48 29.68
C PRO A 57 -5.94 -13.24 29.74
N THR A 58 -5.46 -12.07 29.34
CA THR A 58 -6.20 -10.81 29.60
C THR A 58 -6.79 -10.10 28.40
N LEU A 59 -6.21 -10.26 27.21
CA LEU A 59 -6.80 -9.71 25.97
C LEU A 59 -7.22 -10.80 24.99
N ASN A 60 -6.68 -11.99 25.17
CA ASN A 60 -6.76 -13.10 24.24
C ASN A 60 -7.80 -14.15 24.60
N GLY A 61 -8.41 -14.08 25.79
CA GLY A 61 -9.48 -15.02 26.15
C GLY A 61 -10.64 -15.03 25.14
N TRP A 62 -10.98 -13.87 24.61
CA TRP A 62 -12.00 -13.74 23.58
C TRP A 62 -11.51 -14.24 22.20
N ILE A 63 -10.29 -13.92 21.81
CA ILE A 63 -9.69 -14.37 20.54
C ILE A 63 -9.48 -15.90 20.58
N ASP A 64 -9.01 -16.44 21.72
CA ASP A 64 -8.85 -17.88 21.93
C ASP A 64 -10.20 -18.63 21.88
N GLU A 65 -11.25 -18.04 22.40
CA GLU A 65 -12.59 -18.63 22.35
C GLU A 65 -13.14 -18.63 20.92
N GLN A 66 -12.93 -17.56 20.16
CA GLN A 66 -13.28 -17.48 18.75
C GLN A 66 -12.44 -18.45 17.89
N SER A 67 -11.16 -18.55 18.14
CA SER A 67 -10.27 -19.48 17.46
C SER A 67 -10.61 -20.95 17.74
N LYS A 68 -10.92 -21.30 18.98
CA LYS A 68 -11.35 -22.67 19.39
C LYS A 68 -12.66 -23.07 18.73
N ASN A 69 -13.54 -22.11 18.44
CA ASN A 69 -14.84 -22.34 17.82
C ASN A 69 -14.79 -22.30 16.28
N ASN A 70 -13.60 -22.22 15.66
CA ASN A 70 -13.43 -22.03 14.20
C ASN A 70 -14.21 -20.82 13.65
N SER A 71 -14.39 -19.78 14.45
CA SER A 71 -15.25 -18.63 14.10
C SER A 71 -14.46 -17.46 13.51
N MET A 72 -13.12 -17.55 13.43
CA MET A 72 -12.32 -16.55 12.71
C MET A 72 -12.53 -16.73 11.21
N PRO A 73 -12.96 -15.68 10.50
CA PRO A 73 -13.08 -15.75 9.04
C PRO A 73 -11.70 -15.98 8.41
N ALA A 74 -11.68 -16.67 7.26
CA ALA A 74 -10.47 -16.82 6.47
C ALA A 74 -9.92 -15.43 6.05
N PHE A 75 -8.62 -15.31 5.87
CA PHE A 75 -8.02 -14.04 5.43
C PHE A 75 -8.63 -13.57 4.10
N ALA A 76 -8.95 -14.49 3.21
CA ALA A 76 -9.64 -14.21 1.96
C ALA A 76 -10.99 -13.47 2.14
N ASP A 77 -11.66 -13.68 3.27
CA ASP A 77 -12.94 -13.02 3.60
C ASP A 77 -12.77 -11.67 4.32
N CYS A 78 -11.54 -11.33 4.71
CA CYS A 78 -11.19 -10.18 5.54
C CYS A 78 -10.12 -9.28 4.91
N LEU A 79 -10.05 -9.20 3.59
CA LEU A 79 -8.98 -8.50 2.87
C LEU A 79 -8.90 -7.00 3.16
N GLY A 80 -9.99 -6.39 3.59
CA GLY A 80 -10.02 -4.96 3.90
C GLY A 80 -9.82 -4.06 2.68
N ASN A 81 -9.41 -2.83 2.96
CA ASN A 81 -9.27 -1.78 1.96
C ASN A 81 -7.80 -1.39 1.81
N TRP A 82 -7.30 -1.38 0.59
CA TRP A 82 -5.90 -1.07 0.27
C TRP A 82 -5.81 0.04 -0.77
N ARG A 83 -4.70 0.75 -0.74
CA ARG A 83 -4.28 1.68 -1.80
C ARG A 83 -2.88 1.31 -2.22
N SER A 84 -2.73 0.84 -3.43
CA SER A 84 -1.42 0.61 -4.02
C SER A 84 -0.92 1.87 -4.71
N ASP A 85 0.35 2.20 -4.48
CA ASP A 85 1.03 3.29 -5.14
C ASP A 85 1.97 2.72 -6.19
N PHE A 86 1.96 3.29 -7.39
CA PHE A 86 2.78 2.83 -8.50
C PHE A 86 3.49 3.99 -9.21
N LEU A 87 4.62 3.66 -9.79
CA LEU A 87 5.44 4.54 -10.59
C LEU A 87 5.16 4.27 -12.06
N LEU A 88 5.01 5.31 -12.86
CA LEU A 88 4.90 5.17 -14.31
C LEU A 88 6.30 4.90 -14.88
N THR A 89 6.39 3.93 -15.76
CA THR A 89 7.61 3.60 -16.48
C THR A 89 7.51 4.06 -17.93
N HIS A 90 8.66 4.33 -18.58
CA HIS A 90 8.66 4.54 -20.02
C HIS A 90 8.25 3.23 -20.69
N ASN A 91 7.16 3.27 -21.45
CA ASN A 91 6.91 2.27 -22.47
C ASN A 91 7.80 2.60 -23.68
N ASP A 92 9.04 2.16 -23.64
CA ASP A 92 9.71 1.96 -24.91
C ASP A 92 8.90 0.91 -25.66
N ILE A 93 8.47 1.24 -26.87
CA ILE A 93 7.70 0.36 -27.77
C ILE A 93 8.38 -1.03 -27.93
N LEU A 94 9.63 -1.14 -27.52
CA LEU A 94 10.47 -2.34 -27.57
C LEU A 94 10.63 -3.07 -26.22
N ALA A 95 10.16 -2.50 -25.10
CA ALA A 95 10.25 -3.16 -23.79
C ALA A 95 8.89 -3.77 -23.45
N PRO A 96 8.76 -5.11 -23.42
CA PRO A 96 7.54 -5.75 -22.95
C PRO A 96 7.38 -5.52 -21.46
N GLY A 97 6.25 -4.96 -21.03
CA GLY A 97 5.92 -4.81 -19.62
C GLY A 97 4.74 -3.87 -19.40
N PRO A 98 4.10 -3.93 -18.24
CA PRO A 98 3.09 -2.96 -17.88
C PRO A 98 3.75 -1.60 -17.75
N GLY A 99 3.13 -0.54 -18.26
CA GLY A 99 3.65 0.84 -18.17
C GLY A 99 3.73 1.41 -16.75
N PHE A 100 3.79 0.54 -15.74
CA PHE A 100 3.82 0.88 -14.32
C PHE A 100 4.58 -0.16 -13.49
N GLN A 101 5.05 0.25 -12.32
CA GLN A 101 5.56 -0.65 -11.28
C GLN A 101 5.02 -0.23 -9.91
N VAL A 102 4.36 -1.16 -9.21
CA VAL A 102 3.89 -0.98 -7.84
C VAL A 102 5.10 -0.96 -6.91
N CYS A 103 5.20 0.10 -6.11
CA CYS A 103 6.31 0.32 -5.19
C CYS A 103 5.90 0.31 -3.72
N GLU A 104 4.59 0.34 -3.44
CA GLU A 104 4.07 0.43 -2.07
C GLU A 104 2.60 -0.02 -2.05
N ILE A 105 2.18 -0.71 -0.97
CA ILE A 105 0.78 -0.99 -0.67
C ILE A 105 0.44 -0.36 0.68
N ASN A 106 -0.54 0.55 0.68
CA ASN A 106 -1.02 1.22 1.88
C ASN A 106 -2.30 0.55 2.37
N SER A 107 -2.24 -0.20 3.47
CA SER A 107 -3.40 -0.84 4.10
C SER A 107 -3.96 -0.06 5.28
N ARG A 108 -3.25 0.99 5.73
CA ARG A 108 -3.69 1.86 6.82
C ARG A 108 -4.31 3.13 6.29
N ALA A 109 -5.57 3.37 6.53
CA ALA A 109 -6.28 4.55 6.03
C ALA A 109 -6.19 4.72 4.49
N PRO A 110 -6.48 3.66 3.69
CA PRO A 110 -6.41 3.72 2.23
C PRO A 110 -7.43 4.69 1.63
N TYR A 111 -8.46 5.05 2.38
CA TYR A 111 -9.53 5.98 2.00
C TYR A 111 -9.09 7.45 1.92
N ASN A 112 -7.82 7.76 2.23
CA ASN A 112 -7.31 9.12 2.09
C ASN A 112 -7.59 9.64 0.67
N ALA A 113 -8.23 10.80 0.62
CA ALA A 113 -8.63 11.49 -0.60
C ALA A 113 -9.75 10.82 -1.44
N ILE A 114 -10.45 9.79 -0.93
CA ILE A 114 -11.65 9.25 -1.59
C ILE A 114 -12.69 10.36 -1.83
N ILE A 115 -12.97 11.17 -0.81
CA ILE A 115 -13.91 12.31 -0.92
C ILE A 115 -13.41 13.32 -1.95
N HIS A 116 -12.11 13.63 -1.93
CA HIS A 116 -11.53 14.55 -2.90
C HIS A 116 -11.63 14.01 -4.33
N THR A 117 -11.43 12.71 -4.52
CA THR A 117 -11.57 12.06 -5.82
C THR A 117 -13.01 12.15 -6.33
N ALA A 118 -13.99 11.83 -5.48
CA ALA A 118 -15.41 11.91 -5.84
C ALA A 118 -15.85 13.34 -6.19
N TYR A 119 -15.45 14.29 -5.35
CA TYR A 119 -15.77 15.69 -5.57
C TYR A 119 -15.22 16.20 -6.90
N LYS A 120 -13.99 15.86 -7.21
CA LYS A 120 -13.35 16.23 -8.47
C LYS A 120 -14.01 15.56 -9.68
N HIS A 121 -14.38 14.30 -9.57
CA HIS A 121 -15.13 13.62 -10.63
C HIS A 121 -16.52 14.26 -10.86
N GLY A 122 -17.22 14.65 -9.79
CA GLY A 122 -18.48 15.40 -9.88
C GLY A 122 -18.30 16.72 -10.63
N ILE A 123 -17.32 17.53 -10.21
CA ILE A 123 -17.01 18.81 -10.87
C ILE A 123 -16.64 18.61 -12.34
N MET A 124 -15.80 17.61 -12.65
CA MET A 124 -15.43 17.32 -14.03
C MET A 124 -16.65 16.96 -14.89
N LYS A 125 -17.55 16.14 -14.35
CA LYS A 125 -18.78 15.77 -15.05
C LYS A 125 -19.69 16.98 -15.33
N GLU A 126 -19.80 17.89 -14.37
CA GLU A 126 -20.54 19.14 -14.55
C GLU A 126 -19.90 20.04 -15.62
N LEU A 127 -18.56 20.18 -15.59
CA LEU A 127 -17.84 21.04 -16.55
C LEU A 127 -17.82 20.49 -17.97
N LEU A 128 -17.75 19.17 -18.13
CA LEU A 128 -17.62 18.50 -19.43
C LEU A 128 -18.98 18.16 -20.06
N GLY A 129 -20.06 18.16 -19.27
CA GLY A 129 -21.40 17.80 -19.73
C GLY A 129 -21.63 16.29 -19.90
N SER A 130 -22.88 15.93 -20.21
CA SER A 130 -23.29 14.51 -20.33
C SER A 130 -22.73 13.80 -21.56
N ASP A 131 -22.34 14.54 -22.58
CA ASP A 131 -21.84 13.98 -23.83
C ASP A 131 -20.32 13.85 -23.89
N SER A 132 -19.68 14.02 -22.72
CA SER A 132 -18.24 13.88 -22.61
C SER A 132 -17.79 12.45 -22.84
N ILE A 133 -16.75 12.29 -23.66
CA ILE A 133 -16.00 11.03 -23.83
C ILE A 133 -15.08 10.70 -22.64
N ILE A 134 -15.05 11.58 -21.63
CA ILE A 134 -14.22 11.45 -20.45
C ILE A 134 -15.08 10.91 -19.30
N GLU A 135 -14.67 9.77 -18.76
CA GLU A 135 -15.36 9.08 -17.67
C GLU A 135 -14.52 9.05 -16.39
N PRO A 136 -15.14 8.90 -15.20
CA PRO A 136 -14.43 8.65 -13.96
C PRO A 136 -13.64 7.34 -14.03
N THR A 137 -12.46 7.32 -13.44
CA THR A 137 -11.60 6.13 -13.39
C THR A 137 -11.89 5.20 -12.22
N GLY A 138 -12.88 5.49 -11.40
CA GLY A 138 -13.24 4.69 -10.24
C GLY A 138 -14.69 4.88 -9.82
N ASP A 139 -15.20 3.90 -9.08
CA ASP A 139 -16.54 3.92 -8.48
C ASP A 139 -16.45 4.34 -7.01
N PHE A 140 -16.71 5.63 -6.79
CA PHE A 140 -16.74 6.20 -5.44
C PHE A 140 -17.74 5.50 -4.51
N LYS A 141 -18.93 5.15 -5.01
CA LYS A 141 -19.95 4.49 -4.20
C LYS A 141 -19.45 3.14 -3.70
N THR A 142 -18.87 2.33 -4.57
CA THR A 142 -18.26 1.05 -4.20
C THR A 142 -17.12 1.23 -3.19
N MET A 143 -16.29 2.27 -3.36
CA MET A 143 -15.21 2.58 -2.41
C MET A 143 -15.76 2.89 -1.01
N VAL A 144 -16.79 3.73 -0.91
CA VAL A 144 -17.40 4.12 0.36
C VAL A 144 -18.17 2.96 0.99
N ASP A 145 -18.95 2.25 0.20
CA ASP A 145 -19.72 1.11 0.68
C ASP A 145 -18.78 0.06 1.28
N GLY A 146 -17.73 -0.33 0.56
CA GLY A 146 -16.76 -1.31 1.04
C GLY A 146 -15.95 -0.87 2.26
N LEU A 147 -15.72 0.44 2.44
CA LEU A 147 -15.09 0.94 3.66
C LEU A 147 -15.93 0.61 4.90
N PHE A 148 -17.25 0.59 4.75
CA PHE A 148 -18.18 0.34 5.84
C PHE A 148 -18.68 -1.10 5.94
N ASP A 149 -18.33 -2.00 5.01
CA ASP A 149 -18.73 -3.41 5.04
C ASP A 149 -18.25 -4.16 6.30
N HIS A 150 -17.18 -3.65 6.94
CA HIS A 150 -16.64 -4.22 8.17
C HIS A 150 -17.31 -3.69 9.45
N PHE A 151 -18.28 -2.78 9.32
CA PHE A 151 -18.95 -2.17 10.46
C PHE A 151 -20.40 -2.64 10.54
N ASN A 152 -20.86 -2.97 11.74
CA ASN A 152 -22.30 -3.08 11.99
C ASN A 152 -22.89 -1.67 12.07
N LEU A 153 -23.58 -1.25 11.01
CA LEU A 153 -24.12 0.12 10.88
C LEU A 153 -25.35 0.37 11.78
N ASP A 154 -25.91 -0.66 12.41
CA ASP A 154 -26.96 -0.50 13.43
C ASP A 154 -26.38 -0.01 14.76
N LEU A 155 -25.05 -0.05 14.91
CA LEU A 155 -24.34 0.43 16.06
C LEU A 155 -23.68 1.80 15.79
N PRO A 156 -23.57 2.68 16.81
CA PRO A 156 -22.90 3.96 16.64
C PRO A 156 -21.40 3.80 16.40
N ILE A 157 -20.91 4.45 15.37
CA ILE A 157 -19.47 4.49 15.07
C ILE A 157 -18.80 5.51 15.99
N HIS A 158 -17.71 5.11 16.61
CA HIS A 158 -16.86 5.98 17.41
C HIS A 158 -15.46 6.12 16.79
N LEU A 159 -14.89 7.31 16.88
CA LEU A 159 -13.52 7.58 16.45
C LEU A 159 -12.64 7.74 17.69
N VAL A 160 -11.63 6.90 17.79
CA VAL A 160 -10.65 7.00 18.89
C VAL A 160 -9.68 8.14 18.60
N ARG A 161 -9.43 8.99 19.59
CA ARG A 161 -8.45 10.07 19.48
C ARG A 161 -7.05 9.51 19.28
N GLY A 162 -6.37 9.92 18.23
CA GLY A 162 -4.98 9.68 17.93
C GLY A 162 -4.26 11.01 17.66
N ARG A 163 -3.03 10.98 17.17
CA ARG A 163 -2.20 12.17 16.96
C ARG A 163 -2.57 13.01 15.73
N ASP A 164 -3.24 12.45 14.71
CA ASP A 164 -3.53 13.09 13.43
C ASP A 164 -5.00 13.49 13.26
N ASN A 165 -5.25 14.72 12.81
CA ASN A 165 -6.59 15.34 12.81
C ASN A 165 -7.31 15.36 11.45
N ILE A 166 -6.58 15.33 10.33
CA ILE A 166 -7.18 15.56 8.98
C ILE A 166 -7.97 14.34 8.51
N GLU A 167 -7.39 13.16 8.59
CA GLU A 167 -7.99 11.91 8.12
C GLU A 167 -9.26 11.51 8.89
N ARG A 168 -9.36 11.95 10.15
CA ARG A 168 -10.55 11.72 10.97
C ARG A 168 -11.74 12.54 10.51
N ARG A 169 -11.51 13.75 10.01
CA ARG A 169 -12.60 14.59 9.50
C ARG A 169 -13.22 13.98 8.26
N GLU A 170 -12.38 13.46 7.37
CA GLU A 170 -12.83 12.79 6.14
C GLU A 170 -13.64 11.53 6.47
N PHE A 171 -13.12 10.66 7.35
CA PHE A 171 -13.85 9.48 7.80
C PHE A 171 -15.15 9.84 8.53
N ALA A 172 -15.14 10.86 9.39
CA ALA A 172 -16.34 11.30 10.08
C ALA A 172 -17.44 11.77 9.14
N LEU A 173 -17.07 12.48 8.07
CA LEU A 173 -18.01 12.90 7.02
C LEU A 173 -18.56 11.70 6.25
N LEU A 174 -17.71 10.75 5.88
CA LEU A 174 -18.16 9.51 5.21
C LEU A 174 -19.09 8.69 6.08
N ALA A 175 -18.76 8.54 7.36
CA ALA A 175 -19.59 7.82 8.32
C ALA A 175 -20.94 8.53 8.54
N GLU A 176 -20.95 9.86 8.64
CA GLU A 176 -22.18 10.65 8.74
C GLU A 176 -23.04 10.50 7.49
N LEU A 177 -22.45 10.56 6.30
CA LEU A 177 -23.15 10.33 5.03
C LEU A 177 -23.74 8.92 4.93
N LYS A 178 -23.02 7.91 5.43
CA LYS A 178 -23.43 6.51 5.35
C LYS A 178 -24.48 6.13 6.38
N THR A 179 -24.36 6.63 7.61
CA THR A 179 -25.19 6.21 8.76
C THR A 179 -26.25 7.23 9.18
N GLY A 180 -26.21 8.45 8.63
CA GLY A 180 -27.02 9.58 9.08
C GLY A 180 -26.62 10.13 10.45
N SER A 181 -25.57 9.59 11.08
CA SER A 181 -25.13 9.97 12.43
C SER A 181 -23.64 10.28 12.45
N ARG A 182 -23.31 11.43 13.05
CA ARG A 182 -21.90 11.83 13.15
C ARG A 182 -21.17 11.03 14.22
N PRO A 183 -20.02 10.41 13.89
CA PRO A 183 -19.21 9.69 14.87
C PRO A 183 -18.77 10.55 16.05
N ARG A 184 -18.80 9.98 17.26
CA ARG A 184 -18.25 10.64 18.45
C ARG A 184 -16.76 10.42 18.54
N LEU A 185 -16.03 11.44 18.95
CA LEU A 185 -14.60 11.35 19.22
C LEU A 185 -14.40 10.96 20.70
N VAL A 186 -13.82 9.76 20.92
CA VAL A 186 -13.59 9.18 22.25
C VAL A 186 -12.09 9.05 22.53
N ASN A 187 -11.68 9.07 23.80
CA ASN A 187 -10.31 8.74 24.17
C ASN A 187 -10.19 7.22 24.36
N VAL A 188 -8.96 6.71 24.28
CA VAL A 188 -8.70 5.28 24.56
C VAL A 188 -9.15 4.89 25.97
N SER A 189 -8.95 5.79 26.94
CA SER A 189 -9.40 5.62 28.34
C SER A 189 -10.90 5.49 28.52
N ASP A 190 -11.68 6.02 27.56
CA ASP A 190 -13.14 6.02 27.63
C ASP A 190 -13.75 4.75 27.00
N LEU A 191 -12.92 3.92 26.40
CA LEU A 191 -13.35 2.66 25.79
C LEU A 191 -13.65 1.63 26.88
N GLN A 192 -14.93 1.33 27.07
CA GLN A 192 -15.38 0.22 27.88
C GLN A 192 -15.71 -0.98 26.97
N LEU A 193 -14.75 -1.89 26.87
CA LEU A 193 -14.97 -3.11 26.11
C LEU A 193 -15.81 -4.07 26.96
N LYS A 194 -17.06 -4.31 26.57
CA LYS A 194 -17.89 -5.37 27.12
C LYS A 194 -17.90 -6.54 26.15
N VAL A 195 -17.60 -7.71 26.64
CA VAL A 195 -17.86 -8.97 25.91
C VAL A 195 -19.36 -9.15 25.88
N ASP A 196 -19.96 -9.03 24.71
CA ASP A 196 -21.34 -9.42 24.51
C ASP A 196 -21.39 -10.90 24.14
N SER A 197 -21.79 -11.73 25.09
CA SER A 197 -21.93 -13.17 24.90
C SER A 197 -23.05 -13.56 23.94
N SER A 198 -23.86 -12.62 23.50
CA SER A 198 -25.02 -12.84 22.62
C SER A 198 -24.79 -12.44 21.16
N SER A 199 -23.72 -11.70 20.85
CA SER A 199 -23.46 -11.26 19.48
C SER A 199 -22.22 -11.90 18.89
N SER A 200 -22.35 -12.47 17.71
CA SER A 200 -21.25 -12.95 16.87
C SER A 200 -20.48 -11.79 16.21
N THR A 201 -20.85 -10.56 16.48
CA THR A 201 -20.23 -9.36 15.91
C THR A 201 -19.15 -8.83 16.84
N GLY A 202 -17.91 -9.14 16.52
CA GLY A 202 -16.74 -8.62 17.21
C GLY A 202 -16.59 -7.11 17.08
N LEU A 203 -15.90 -6.52 18.04
CA LEU A 203 -15.47 -5.12 17.99
C LEU A 203 -14.46 -4.94 16.85
N ALA A 204 -14.84 -4.30 15.76
CA ALA A 204 -13.90 -3.92 14.72
C ALA A 204 -13.09 -2.69 15.20
N LEU A 205 -11.90 -2.94 15.75
CA LEU A 205 -10.94 -1.87 16.07
C LEU A 205 -10.12 -1.57 14.82
N TYR A 206 -10.46 -0.47 14.16
CA TYR A 206 -9.61 0.11 13.13
C TYR A 206 -8.51 0.94 13.81
N CYS A 207 -7.36 0.31 14.06
CA CYS A 207 -6.22 1.01 14.65
C CYS A 207 -5.27 1.50 13.55
N LYS A 208 -5.19 2.81 13.37
CA LYS A 208 -4.05 3.43 12.68
C LYS A 208 -2.87 3.48 13.63
N ARG A 209 -1.84 2.68 13.40
CA ARG A 209 -0.54 2.85 14.06
C ARG A 209 0.29 3.90 13.31
N PRO A 210 0.91 4.86 14.00
CA PRO A 210 1.93 5.70 13.38
C PRO A 210 3.17 4.84 13.03
N GLY A 211 3.65 4.94 11.81
CA GLY A 211 5.03 4.60 11.47
C GLY A 211 5.36 3.19 11.01
N ALA A 212 4.42 2.32 10.67
CA ALA A 212 4.76 1.15 9.88
C ALA A 212 4.29 1.36 8.43
N GLY A 213 5.20 1.48 7.53
CA GLY A 213 4.93 1.44 6.11
C GLY A 213 4.63 0.00 5.69
N ASP A 214 3.65 -0.19 4.81
CA ASP A 214 3.36 -1.49 4.19
C ASP A 214 4.21 -1.63 2.90
N GLU A 215 5.44 -1.13 2.93
CA GLU A 215 6.34 -1.08 1.78
C GLU A 215 6.85 -2.47 1.38
N GLU A 216 6.79 -3.43 2.30
CA GLU A 216 7.34 -4.77 2.11
C GLU A 216 6.36 -5.77 1.45
N ALA A 217 5.06 -5.48 1.44
CA ALA A 217 4.07 -6.44 0.92
C ALA A 217 4.26 -6.83 -0.55
N PRO A 218 4.56 -5.90 -1.48
CA PRO A 218 4.83 -6.26 -2.87
C PRO A 218 6.07 -7.14 -3.02
N ASP A 219 7.08 -6.95 -2.17
CA ASP A 219 8.36 -7.66 -2.24
C ASP A 219 8.22 -9.12 -1.89
N ARG A 220 7.37 -9.41 -0.93
CA ARG A 220 7.08 -10.79 -0.49
C ARG A 220 6.48 -11.59 -1.63
N VAL A 221 5.61 -10.97 -2.40
CA VAL A 221 5.04 -11.60 -3.61
C VAL A 221 6.14 -11.85 -4.63
N HIS A 222 6.99 -10.88 -4.92
CA HIS A 222 8.05 -11.02 -5.91
C HIS A 222 9.02 -12.18 -5.61
N GLN A 223 9.37 -12.39 -4.33
CA GLN A 223 10.26 -13.47 -3.91
C GLN A 223 9.61 -14.87 -3.96
N GLU A 224 8.29 -14.95 -3.98
CA GLU A 224 7.54 -16.21 -3.96
C GLU A 224 6.96 -16.63 -5.32
N LEU A 225 7.19 -15.88 -6.39
CA LEU A 225 6.55 -16.09 -7.69
C LEU A 225 6.71 -17.52 -8.21
N ASP A 226 7.92 -18.07 -8.14
CA ASP A 226 8.19 -19.44 -8.62
C ASP A 226 7.40 -20.48 -7.79
N ASN A 227 7.40 -20.33 -6.47
CA ASN A 227 6.62 -21.19 -5.59
C ASN A 227 5.11 -21.09 -5.83
N LEU A 228 4.61 -19.88 -6.09
CA LEU A 228 3.19 -19.64 -6.37
C LEU A 228 2.75 -20.29 -7.69
N VAL A 229 3.64 -20.40 -8.66
CA VAL A 229 3.37 -21.09 -9.93
C VAL A 229 3.59 -22.61 -9.80
N GLU A 230 4.78 -23.03 -9.37
CA GLU A 230 5.20 -24.43 -9.49
C GLU A 230 4.67 -25.30 -8.35
N LYS A 231 4.80 -24.84 -7.12
CA LYS A 231 4.46 -25.59 -5.91
C LYS A 231 2.98 -25.44 -5.53
N HIS A 232 2.51 -24.20 -5.44
CA HIS A 232 1.18 -23.90 -4.91
C HIS A 232 0.11 -23.79 -6.01
N LYS A 233 0.51 -23.61 -7.27
CA LYS A 233 -0.39 -23.52 -8.44
C LYS A 233 -1.50 -22.47 -8.29
N VAL A 234 -1.17 -21.36 -7.63
CA VAL A 234 -2.06 -20.24 -7.38
C VAL A 234 -2.08 -19.26 -8.54
N LEU A 235 -0.92 -19.11 -9.19
CA LEU A 235 -0.73 -18.24 -10.34
C LEU A 235 -0.45 -19.04 -11.61
N THR A 236 -0.87 -18.52 -12.74
CA THR A 236 -0.37 -18.93 -14.03
C THR A 236 1.00 -18.29 -14.31
N SER A 237 1.77 -18.85 -15.25
CA SER A 237 3.06 -18.26 -15.66
C SER A 237 2.90 -16.82 -16.16
N ASP A 238 1.80 -16.50 -16.86
CA ASP A 238 1.54 -15.15 -17.35
C ASP A 238 1.21 -14.19 -16.20
N GLN A 239 0.47 -14.64 -15.20
CA GLN A 239 0.21 -13.85 -13.98
C GLN A 239 1.49 -13.59 -13.18
N ALA A 240 2.34 -14.60 -13.04
CA ALA A 240 3.63 -14.44 -12.36
C ALA A 240 4.54 -13.46 -13.10
N ARG A 241 4.61 -13.56 -14.44
CA ARG A 241 5.35 -12.60 -15.26
C ARG A 241 4.83 -11.18 -15.09
N LEU A 242 3.51 -10.99 -15.12
CA LEU A 242 2.88 -9.68 -14.91
C LEU A 242 3.24 -9.09 -13.54
N LEU A 243 3.26 -9.90 -12.48
CA LEU A 243 3.70 -9.47 -11.16
C LEU A 243 5.20 -9.17 -11.12
N GLN A 244 6.02 -9.99 -11.74
CA GLN A 244 7.46 -9.79 -11.81
C GLN A 244 7.85 -8.47 -12.48
N GLU A 245 7.16 -8.12 -13.56
CA GLU A 245 7.38 -6.87 -14.29
C GLU A 245 6.73 -5.67 -13.60
N GLY A 246 5.58 -5.89 -12.96
CA GLY A 246 4.76 -4.84 -12.34
C GLY A 246 5.05 -4.54 -10.87
N ILE A 247 5.98 -5.22 -10.23
CA ILE A 247 6.43 -4.93 -8.87
C ILE A 247 7.89 -4.46 -8.91
N VAL A 248 8.19 -3.36 -8.20
CA VAL A 248 9.58 -2.95 -8.01
C VAL A 248 10.28 -3.99 -7.13
N PRO A 249 11.33 -4.69 -7.62
CA PRO A 249 12.04 -5.68 -6.83
C PRO A 249 12.70 -5.02 -5.61
N THR A 250 12.66 -5.70 -4.47
CA THR A 250 13.20 -5.17 -3.22
C THR A 250 14.24 -6.11 -2.62
N ILE A 251 15.33 -5.52 -2.20
CA ILE A 251 16.41 -6.21 -1.50
C ILE A 251 16.27 -5.95 -0.01
N LEU A 252 16.05 -7.01 0.76
CA LEU A 252 15.83 -6.95 2.19
C LEU A 252 17.16 -6.93 2.96
N PRO A 253 17.17 -6.36 4.19
CA PRO A 253 18.31 -6.43 5.09
C PRO A 253 18.72 -7.88 5.35
N GLY A 254 20.03 -8.14 5.38
CA GLY A 254 20.59 -9.46 5.64
C GLY A 254 20.37 -10.51 4.56
N SER A 255 19.64 -10.20 3.49
CA SER A 255 19.27 -11.16 2.45
C SER A 255 20.47 -11.69 1.65
N PRO A 256 20.35 -12.89 1.04
CA PRO A 256 21.35 -13.40 0.11
C PRO A 256 21.56 -12.48 -1.10
N GLU A 257 20.48 -11.83 -1.59
CA GLU A 257 20.48 -10.90 -2.70
C GLU A 257 21.35 -9.68 -2.39
N LEU A 258 21.21 -9.12 -1.17
CA LEU A 258 22.05 -8.02 -0.71
C LEU A 258 23.54 -8.39 -0.75
N LYS A 259 23.88 -9.57 -0.21
CA LYS A 259 25.25 -10.08 -0.19
C LYS A 259 25.80 -10.29 -1.59
N LYS A 260 25.01 -10.94 -2.45
CA LYS A 260 25.38 -11.23 -3.83
C LYS A 260 25.61 -9.95 -4.64
N THR A 261 24.73 -8.96 -4.49
CA THR A 261 24.76 -7.74 -5.32
C THR A 261 25.87 -6.77 -4.88
N PHE A 262 26.13 -6.63 -3.58
CA PHE A 262 26.99 -5.55 -3.08
C PHE A 262 28.24 -5.99 -2.34
N PHE A 263 28.29 -7.22 -1.81
CA PHE A 263 29.40 -7.64 -0.97
C PHE A 263 30.32 -8.71 -1.57
N ASN A 264 29.91 -9.37 -2.65
CA ASN A 264 30.76 -10.37 -3.30
C ASN A 264 31.85 -9.75 -4.19
N GLU A 265 31.59 -8.57 -4.76
CA GLU A 265 32.54 -7.87 -5.62
C GLU A 265 32.69 -6.40 -5.16
N ARG A 266 33.69 -6.13 -4.36
CA ARG A 266 33.94 -4.81 -3.74
C ARG A 266 33.96 -3.62 -4.71
N ASN A 267 34.25 -3.84 -5.99
CA ASN A 267 34.36 -2.76 -6.99
C ASN A 267 33.01 -2.33 -7.58
N GLN A 268 31.89 -2.96 -7.22
CA GLN A 268 30.58 -2.65 -7.79
C GLN A 268 29.73 -1.70 -6.93
N MET A 269 30.05 -1.54 -5.65
CA MET A 269 29.25 -0.72 -4.73
C MET A 269 29.04 0.71 -5.24
N ASP A 270 30.11 1.39 -5.66
CA ASP A 270 30.04 2.77 -6.12
C ASP A 270 29.35 2.92 -7.48
N THR A 271 29.54 1.97 -8.38
CA THR A 271 28.93 2.01 -9.72
C THR A 271 27.44 1.77 -9.69
N LEU A 272 26.96 1.00 -8.74
CA LEU A 272 25.55 0.66 -8.58
C LEU A 272 24.77 1.72 -7.79
N LYS A 273 25.44 2.54 -6.99
CA LYS A 273 24.86 3.56 -6.13
C LYS A 273 23.73 4.36 -6.80
N ASN A 274 24.00 4.87 -7.99
CA ASN A 274 23.08 5.74 -8.72
C ASN A 274 21.81 5.05 -9.23
N ASN A 275 21.75 3.73 -9.12
CA ASN A 275 20.63 2.93 -9.61
C ASN A 275 19.67 2.48 -8.49
N PHE A 276 19.89 2.91 -7.26
CA PHE A 276 19.12 2.43 -6.12
C PHE A 276 18.61 3.56 -5.22
N ILE A 277 17.56 3.23 -4.46
CA ILE A 277 16.98 4.06 -3.40
C ILE A 277 16.83 3.22 -2.14
N PHE A 278 17.27 3.74 -1.00
CA PHE A 278 16.91 3.21 0.31
C PHE A 278 15.54 3.74 0.71
N LYS A 279 14.63 2.85 1.02
CA LYS A 279 13.32 3.20 1.54
C LYS A 279 13.25 2.85 3.01
N ALA A 280 12.92 3.83 3.84
CA ALA A 280 12.80 3.63 5.27
C ALA A 280 11.55 2.80 5.59
N ALA A 281 11.74 1.58 6.12
CA ALA A 281 10.69 0.56 6.30
C ALA A 281 9.53 0.99 7.21
N ARG A 282 9.71 2.02 8.06
CA ARG A 282 8.68 2.49 9.01
C ARG A 282 8.34 3.95 8.85
N ALA A 283 8.81 4.56 7.80
CA ALA A 283 8.53 5.96 7.49
C ALA A 283 7.21 6.10 6.74
N SER A 284 6.73 7.31 6.65
CA SER A 284 5.57 7.67 5.85
C SER A 284 5.85 8.95 5.08
N ARG A 285 5.15 9.18 3.98
CA ARG A 285 5.26 10.41 3.18
C ARG A 285 6.62 10.60 2.52
N GLY A 286 7.36 9.53 2.28
CA GLY A 286 8.70 9.58 1.70
C GLY A 286 9.79 10.12 2.65
N ASN A 287 9.49 10.29 3.94
CA ASN A 287 10.47 10.74 4.91
C ASN A 287 11.55 9.67 5.12
N GLY A 288 12.81 10.08 5.15
CA GLY A 288 13.94 9.19 5.40
C GLY A 288 14.33 8.32 4.20
N HIS A 289 13.69 8.46 3.03
CA HIS A 289 14.15 7.81 1.82
C HIS A 289 15.45 8.48 1.35
N LEU A 290 16.43 7.67 0.93
CA LEU A 290 17.73 8.15 0.49
C LEU A 290 17.98 7.65 -0.94
N ILE A 291 18.08 8.57 -1.88
CA ILE A 291 18.39 8.23 -3.27
C ILE A 291 19.90 8.10 -3.42
N GLY A 292 20.38 6.97 -3.92
CA GLY A 292 21.79 6.67 -3.94
C GLY A 292 22.63 7.73 -4.67
N GLU A 293 22.14 8.28 -5.78
CA GLU A 293 22.86 9.34 -6.51
C GLU A 293 23.05 10.64 -5.72
N ASP A 294 22.22 10.88 -4.68
CA ASP A 294 22.28 12.08 -3.83
C ASP A 294 23.18 11.89 -2.60
N LEU A 295 23.64 10.66 -2.33
CA LEU A 295 24.52 10.34 -1.22
C LEU A 295 25.99 10.47 -1.61
N SER A 296 26.84 10.82 -0.64
CA SER A 296 28.28 10.59 -0.77
C SER A 296 28.58 9.09 -0.77
N THR A 297 29.77 8.71 -1.23
CA THR A 297 30.22 7.30 -1.16
C THR A 297 30.21 6.78 0.28
N GLU A 298 30.65 7.57 1.24
CA GLU A 298 30.72 7.19 2.66
C GLU A 298 29.32 6.97 3.25
N GLU A 299 28.33 7.85 2.97
CA GLU A 299 26.95 7.70 3.42
C GLU A 299 26.30 6.47 2.80
N TRP A 300 26.54 6.24 1.50
CA TRP A 300 26.03 5.06 0.80
C TRP A 300 26.58 3.78 1.41
N GLU A 301 27.90 3.66 1.56
CA GLU A 301 28.55 2.48 2.14
C GLU A 301 28.10 2.24 3.58
N THR A 302 28.03 3.28 4.40
CA THR A 302 27.60 3.19 5.79
C THR A 302 26.16 2.67 5.89
N THR A 303 25.26 3.19 5.05
CA THR A 303 23.85 2.76 5.04
C THR A 303 23.74 1.31 4.56
N LEU A 304 24.47 0.95 3.52
CA LEU A 304 24.48 -0.40 2.97
C LEU A 304 25.05 -1.44 3.96
N LEU A 305 26.11 -1.08 4.67
CA LEU A 305 26.68 -1.91 5.74
C LEU A 305 25.66 -2.12 6.88
N GLY A 306 24.90 -1.08 7.21
CA GLY A 306 23.82 -1.18 8.20
C GLY A 306 22.71 -2.15 7.80
N MET A 307 22.49 -2.38 6.51
CA MET A 307 21.52 -3.36 6.01
C MET A 307 22.01 -4.82 6.14
N GLN A 308 23.21 -5.11 6.56
CA GLN A 308 23.64 -6.49 6.83
C GLN A 308 22.93 -7.09 8.04
N ASP A 309 22.42 -6.25 8.95
CA ASP A 309 21.61 -6.68 10.08
C ASP A 309 20.14 -6.85 9.63
N PRO A 310 19.60 -8.08 9.65
CA PRO A 310 18.22 -8.33 9.27
C PRO A 310 17.19 -7.89 10.32
N ASN A 311 17.62 -7.54 11.53
CA ASN A 311 16.72 -7.24 12.63
C ASN A 311 16.12 -5.84 12.52
N LEU A 312 14.85 -5.74 12.89
CA LEU A 312 14.17 -4.46 13.02
C LEU A 312 14.45 -3.86 14.40
N HIS A 313 15.11 -2.72 14.44
CA HIS A 313 15.42 -1.99 15.66
C HIS A 313 14.44 -0.85 15.91
N ALA A 314 14.00 -0.69 17.16
CA ALA A 314 13.07 0.38 17.53
C ALA A 314 13.72 1.77 17.53
N ASP A 315 15.03 1.84 17.74
CA ASP A 315 15.85 3.05 17.89
C ASP A 315 16.60 3.46 16.65
N LYS A 316 16.54 2.65 15.58
CA LYS A 316 17.23 2.91 14.30
C LYS A 316 16.27 2.85 13.13
N THR A 317 16.60 3.59 12.07
CA THR A 317 15.91 3.47 10.80
C THR A 317 16.37 2.20 10.10
N SER A 318 15.44 1.28 9.85
CA SER A 318 15.66 0.12 9.00
C SER A 318 15.30 0.48 7.56
N TYR A 319 16.10 0.04 6.61
CA TYR A 319 15.90 0.31 5.19
C TYR A 319 15.65 -0.97 4.41
N VAL A 320 14.86 -0.85 3.37
CA VAL A 320 14.86 -1.78 2.24
C VAL A 320 15.50 -1.06 1.05
N LEU A 321 16.09 -1.80 0.13
CA LEU A 321 16.76 -1.25 -1.03
C LEU A 321 16.01 -1.64 -2.30
N GLN A 322 15.66 -0.66 -3.11
CA GLN A 322 14.96 -0.86 -4.39
C GLN A 322 15.74 -0.23 -5.54
N PRO A 323 15.65 -0.77 -6.76
CA PRO A 323 16.07 -0.03 -7.94
C PRO A 323 15.36 1.33 -8.00
N TYR A 324 16.12 2.37 -8.30
CA TYR A 324 15.55 3.69 -8.52
C TYR A 324 14.87 3.75 -9.88
N VAL A 325 13.54 3.67 -9.88
CA VAL A 325 12.73 3.72 -11.10
C VAL A 325 12.79 5.13 -11.68
N ARG A 326 13.43 5.27 -12.82
CA ARG A 326 13.50 6.54 -13.56
C ARG A 326 12.17 6.74 -14.28
N GLN A 327 11.35 7.62 -13.73
CA GLN A 327 10.03 7.93 -14.27
C GLN A 327 10.13 8.98 -15.39
N PRO A 328 9.23 8.94 -16.39
CA PRO A 328 9.03 10.06 -17.29
C PRO A 328 8.53 11.30 -16.53
N LYS A 329 8.82 12.45 -17.06
CA LYS A 329 8.21 13.68 -16.61
C LYS A 329 7.02 14.02 -17.51
N PHE A 330 6.04 14.65 -16.93
CA PHE A 330 4.82 15.08 -17.59
C PHE A 330 4.64 16.59 -17.45
N ASP A 331 4.12 17.21 -18.50
CA ASP A 331 3.70 18.61 -18.46
C ASP A 331 2.46 18.73 -17.59
N ILE A 332 2.59 19.32 -16.43
CA ILE A 332 1.54 19.47 -15.45
C ILE A 332 1.22 20.95 -15.25
N LEU A 333 -0.06 21.29 -15.34
CA LEU A 333 -0.58 22.59 -14.94
C LEU A 333 -0.84 22.56 -13.44
N ALA A 334 0.15 22.97 -12.64
CA ALA A 334 0.13 22.77 -11.20
C ALA A 334 -0.30 24.01 -10.40
N ASP A 335 -0.29 25.18 -10.96
CA ASP A 335 -0.51 26.41 -10.22
C ASP A 335 -1.66 27.30 -10.78
N LYS A 336 -2.06 28.28 -9.95
CA LYS A 336 -3.09 29.28 -10.28
C LYS A 336 -2.70 30.19 -11.44
N ASN A 337 -1.42 30.32 -11.72
CA ASN A 337 -0.86 31.20 -12.75
C ASN A 337 -0.81 30.51 -14.11
N LYS A 338 -1.32 29.30 -14.21
CA LYS A 338 -1.32 28.48 -15.44
C LYS A 338 0.09 28.18 -15.97
N THR A 339 1.07 28.11 -15.07
CA THR A 339 2.43 27.71 -15.43
C THR A 339 2.44 26.20 -15.62
N VAL A 340 2.82 25.75 -16.81
CA VAL A 340 3.08 24.34 -17.09
C VAL A 340 4.52 24.04 -16.69
N GLY A 341 4.70 22.99 -15.91
CA GLY A 341 6.00 22.52 -15.50
C GLY A 341 6.12 21.01 -15.63
N GLU A 342 7.33 20.54 -15.92
CA GLU A 342 7.63 19.12 -15.96
C GLU A 342 7.68 18.55 -14.55
N SER A 343 6.92 17.48 -14.29
CA SER A 343 6.84 16.83 -12.98
C SER A 343 6.78 15.32 -13.11
N HIS A 344 7.33 14.62 -12.12
CA HIS A 344 7.08 13.20 -11.93
C HIS A 344 5.67 12.98 -11.38
N VAL A 345 5.11 11.80 -11.65
CA VAL A 345 3.75 11.45 -11.24
C VAL A 345 3.75 10.08 -10.57
N VAL A 346 3.19 10.01 -9.38
CA VAL A 346 2.91 8.74 -8.69
C VAL A 346 1.44 8.44 -8.81
N GLY A 347 1.12 7.31 -9.41
CA GLY A 347 -0.25 6.82 -9.54
C GLY A 347 -0.68 6.05 -8.31
N THR A 348 -1.99 6.01 -8.10
CA THR A 348 -2.60 5.16 -7.07
C THR A 348 -3.84 4.46 -7.60
N TYR A 349 -4.15 3.29 -7.06
CA TYR A 349 -5.44 2.66 -7.23
C TYR A 349 -5.97 2.14 -5.90
N TYR A 350 -7.29 2.00 -5.82
CA TYR A 350 -7.97 1.51 -4.63
C TYR A 350 -8.45 0.08 -4.79
N THR A 351 -8.36 -0.64 -3.67
CA THR A 351 -8.89 -1.98 -3.50
C THR A 351 -9.87 -1.99 -2.34
N VAL A 352 -11.00 -2.62 -2.53
CA VAL A 352 -12.02 -2.81 -1.51
C VAL A 352 -12.35 -4.29 -1.43
N ASN A 353 -12.13 -4.90 -0.28
CA ASN A 353 -12.35 -6.34 -0.07
C ASN A 353 -11.72 -7.20 -1.19
N GLY A 354 -10.47 -6.90 -1.54
CA GLY A 354 -9.73 -7.59 -2.59
C GLY A 354 -10.15 -7.23 -4.03
N ARG A 355 -11.13 -6.36 -4.24
CA ARG A 355 -11.61 -5.97 -5.56
C ARG A 355 -10.96 -4.67 -6.01
N PHE A 356 -10.47 -4.62 -7.23
CA PHE A 356 -10.06 -3.38 -7.88
C PHE A 356 -11.28 -2.48 -8.11
N VAL A 357 -11.27 -1.28 -7.54
CA VAL A 357 -12.40 -0.33 -7.64
C VAL A 357 -12.06 0.94 -8.42
N GLY A 358 -10.88 1.00 -9.01
CA GLY A 358 -10.47 2.08 -9.89
C GLY A 358 -9.26 2.87 -9.40
N LEU A 359 -8.87 3.88 -10.18
CA LEU A 359 -7.74 4.74 -9.85
C LEU A 359 -8.10 5.68 -8.69
N GLY A 360 -7.15 5.80 -7.77
CA GLY A 360 -7.17 6.81 -6.73
C GLY A 360 -6.61 8.15 -7.23
N PRO A 361 -6.45 9.14 -6.33
CA PRO A 361 -5.83 10.41 -6.68
C PRO A 361 -4.35 10.23 -6.96
N TRP A 362 -3.91 10.64 -8.12
CA TRP A 362 -2.49 10.68 -8.43
C TRP A 362 -1.87 11.94 -7.85
N ARG A 363 -0.59 11.88 -7.58
CA ARG A 363 0.15 13.01 -7.03
C ARG A 363 1.36 13.33 -7.88
N THR A 364 1.71 14.58 -7.92
CA THR A 364 2.90 15.07 -8.61
C THR A 364 3.79 15.86 -7.67
N GLY A 365 5.05 16.01 -8.05
CA GLY A 365 6.01 16.81 -7.33
C GLY A 365 7.22 17.11 -8.19
N ASN A 366 7.87 18.24 -7.91
CA ASN A 366 9.06 18.67 -8.65
C ASN A 366 10.34 17.93 -8.20
N GLY A 367 10.28 17.29 -7.05
CA GLY A 367 11.41 16.50 -6.51
C GLY A 367 11.42 15.08 -7.04
N LYS A 368 12.54 14.41 -6.84
CA LYS A 368 12.73 12.99 -7.18
C LYS A 368 11.76 12.07 -6.40
N ILE A 369 11.30 12.50 -5.23
CA ILE A 369 10.27 11.83 -4.42
C ILE A 369 9.02 12.69 -4.48
N CYS A 370 7.95 12.15 -5.10
CA CYS A 370 6.68 12.86 -5.22
C CYS A 370 5.91 12.82 -3.89
N ASN A 371 5.80 13.96 -3.25
CA ASN A 371 5.13 14.11 -1.96
C ASN A 371 4.27 15.38 -1.96
N VAL A 372 2.98 15.25 -1.65
CA VAL A 372 2.05 16.39 -1.56
C VAL A 372 2.49 17.39 -0.47
N PHE A 373 3.03 16.89 0.63
CA PHE A 373 3.53 17.74 1.72
C PHE A 373 4.83 18.47 1.38
N GLY A 374 5.56 18.01 0.37
CA GLY A 374 6.77 18.65 -0.17
C GLY A 374 6.48 19.64 -1.31
N GLY A 375 5.27 20.17 -1.42
CA GLY A 375 4.90 21.13 -2.46
C GLY A 375 4.30 20.50 -3.72
N GLY A 376 4.04 19.20 -3.69
CA GLY A 376 3.33 18.52 -4.78
C GLY A 376 1.84 18.82 -4.81
N CYS A 377 1.16 18.48 -5.89
CA CYS A 377 -0.26 18.60 -6.03
C CYS A 377 -0.95 17.27 -6.31
N ILE A 378 -2.26 17.23 -6.09
CA ILE A 378 -3.12 16.08 -6.38
C ILE A 378 -3.73 16.28 -7.76
N LEU A 379 -3.56 15.28 -8.63
CA LEU A 379 -4.12 15.26 -9.97
C LEU A 379 -5.46 14.53 -10.00
N VAL A 380 -6.34 15.01 -10.85
CA VAL A 380 -7.57 14.30 -11.20
C VAL A 380 -7.29 13.34 -12.34
N ASN A 381 -7.79 12.12 -12.20
CA ASN A 381 -7.69 11.10 -13.23
C ASN A 381 -9.04 10.91 -13.90
N SER A 382 -8.97 10.70 -15.18
CA SER A 382 -10.13 10.38 -16.01
C SER A 382 -9.70 9.38 -17.07
N ILE A 383 -10.65 8.63 -17.58
CA ILE A 383 -10.45 7.70 -18.67
C ILE A 383 -11.13 8.27 -19.92
N THR A 384 -10.54 8.05 -21.06
CA THR A 384 -11.22 8.27 -22.33
C THR A 384 -12.04 7.05 -22.71
N SER A 385 -13.25 7.27 -23.23
CA SER A 385 -14.11 6.22 -23.74
C SER A 385 -13.75 5.77 -25.17
N ILE A 386 -12.74 6.42 -25.77
CA ILE A 386 -12.23 6.10 -27.10
C ILE A 386 -11.15 5.03 -27.01
#